data_d7e4adac0796c24bcf81e824025cc80f
#
_entry.id   d7e4adac0796c24bcf81e824025cc80f
#
_cell.length_a   1.000
_cell.length_b   1.000
_cell.length_c   1.000
_cell.angle_alpha   90.00
_cell.angle_beta   90.00
_cell.angle_gamma   90.00
#
_symmetry.space_group_name_H-M   'P 1'
#
loop_
_entity.id
_entity.type
_entity.pdbx_description
1 polymer ?
#
loop_
_entity_poly.entity_id
_entity_poly.type
_entity_poly.pdbx_seq_one_letter_code
_entity_poly.pdbx_strand_id
1 'polypeptide(L)'
;VVARSVLAELLIAPGQRVTTVGRLDGTPGHPTATLWTLFPQDPTSTQRLQGGSVVVHGTQVSTAARGVPVVVNGVWDGTEIHDAQLKPARDEELRIVTVLGDPDHPPPPEVADEIRLAALEERDAVATTISFGGSQERVHHYVLTVTKGLIDVVDRGLIRTEIRVAITPER
;
A
#
# COMPACT_ATOMS: atom_id res chain seq x y z
N VAL A 1 -17.97 -2.91 10.75
CA VAL A 1 -17.41 -3.32 12.04
C VAL A 1 -16.12 -4.11 11.86
N VAL A 2 -16.11 -5.11 10.96
CA VAL A 2 -14.90 -5.91 10.70
C VAL A 2 -13.82 -5.08 9.98
N ALA A 3 -14.22 -4.20 9.07
CA ALA A 3 -13.30 -3.36 8.29
C ALA A 3 -12.52 -2.36 9.17
N ARG A 4 -13.16 -1.76 10.18
CA ARG A 4 -12.50 -0.81 11.09
C ARG A 4 -11.43 -1.47 11.92
N SER A 5 -11.72 -2.61 12.53
CA SER A 5 -10.75 -3.32 13.38
C SER A 5 -9.50 -3.72 12.58
N VAL A 6 -9.69 -4.20 11.35
CA VAL A 6 -8.59 -4.58 10.47
C VAL A 6 -7.75 -3.35 10.07
N LEU A 7 -8.38 -2.24 9.69
CA LEU A 7 -7.65 -1.01 9.36
C LEU A 7 -6.94 -0.41 10.56
N ALA A 8 -7.56 -0.44 11.75
CA ALA A 8 -6.93 0.07 12.96
C ALA A 8 -5.65 -0.70 13.33
N GLU A 9 -5.60 -2.01 13.04
CA GLU A 9 -4.40 -2.84 13.24
C GLU A 9 -3.28 -2.51 12.23
N LEU A 10 -3.61 -1.83 11.15
CA LEU A 10 -2.65 -1.43 10.10
C LEU A 10 -2.13 0.00 10.27
N LEU A 11 -2.62 0.75 11.25
CA LEU A 11 -2.06 2.05 11.61
C LEU A 11 -0.60 1.88 12.03
N ILE A 12 0.25 2.74 11.52
CA ILE A 12 1.68 2.74 11.80
C ILE A 12 2.04 4.04 12.50
N ALA A 13 2.66 3.93 13.67
CA ALA A 13 3.23 5.06 14.38
C ALA A 13 4.72 5.24 14.00
N PRO A 14 5.26 6.48 14.06
CA PRO A 14 6.71 6.70 13.96
C PRO A 14 7.48 5.85 14.99
N GLY A 15 8.57 5.22 14.56
CA GLY A 15 9.36 4.29 15.36
C GLY A 15 8.91 2.82 15.27
N GLN A 16 7.78 2.54 14.64
CA GLN A 16 7.28 1.18 14.47
C GLN A 16 7.96 0.50 13.29
N ARG A 17 8.19 -0.81 13.43
CA ARG A 17 8.69 -1.64 12.32
C ARG A 17 7.59 -1.92 11.32
N VAL A 18 7.96 -1.83 10.05
CA VAL A 18 7.05 -1.99 8.91
C VAL A 18 7.62 -2.97 7.90
N THR A 19 6.72 -3.49 7.08
CA THR A 19 7.07 -4.32 5.92
C THR A 19 6.35 -3.79 4.68
N THR A 20 7.03 -3.86 3.55
CA THR A 20 6.49 -3.51 2.24
C THR A 20 7.19 -4.29 1.14
N VAL A 21 6.64 -4.30 -0.05
CA VAL A 21 7.24 -4.91 -1.23
C VAL A 21 7.31 -3.88 -2.35
N GLY A 22 8.43 -3.84 -3.04
CA GLY A 22 8.60 -2.89 -4.14
C GLY A 22 9.85 -3.14 -4.95
N ARG A 23 10.13 -2.18 -5.83
CA ARG A 23 11.36 -2.13 -6.62
C ARG A 23 12.14 -0.89 -6.25
N LEU A 24 13.43 -1.08 -5.96
CA LEU A 24 14.34 0.02 -5.71
C LEU A 24 14.69 0.74 -7.00
N ASP A 25 14.63 2.05 -6.94
CA ASP A 25 15.11 2.97 -7.97
C ASP A 25 16.17 3.90 -7.39
N GLY A 26 17.04 4.42 -8.23
CA GLY A 26 18.13 5.31 -7.85
C GLY A 26 19.51 4.74 -8.20
N THR A 27 20.54 5.45 -7.77
CA THR A 27 21.93 5.09 -8.09
C THR A 27 22.38 3.87 -7.28
N PRO A 28 22.84 2.77 -7.91
CA PRO A 28 23.44 1.65 -7.20
C PRO A 28 24.64 2.11 -6.35
N GLY A 29 24.84 1.48 -5.19
CA GLY A 29 25.91 1.83 -4.26
C GLY A 29 25.54 2.90 -3.23
N HIS A 30 24.42 3.58 -3.38
CA HIS A 30 23.91 4.51 -2.38
C HIS A 30 23.11 3.81 -1.29
N PRO A 31 23.27 4.21 -0.01
CA PRO A 31 22.50 3.65 1.11
C PRO A 31 21.06 4.17 1.17
N THR A 32 20.69 5.03 0.25
CA THR A 32 19.35 5.61 0.10
C THR A 32 18.82 5.35 -1.30
N ALA A 33 17.57 4.93 -1.40
CA ALA A 33 16.89 4.72 -2.67
C ALA A 33 15.40 5.04 -2.55
N THR A 34 14.77 5.26 -3.68
CA THR A 34 13.31 5.30 -3.78
C THR A 34 12.80 3.87 -3.98
N LEU A 35 11.87 3.45 -3.14
CA LEU A 35 11.14 2.21 -3.31
C LEU A 35 9.79 2.51 -3.96
N TRP A 36 9.56 1.96 -5.13
CA TRP A 36 8.25 1.96 -5.77
C TRP A 36 7.48 0.73 -5.29
N THR A 37 6.44 0.96 -4.50
CA THR A 37 5.65 -0.13 -3.92
C THR A 37 4.91 -0.91 -5.00
N LEU A 38 4.82 -2.22 -4.80
CA LEU A 38 4.13 -3.14 -5.69
C LEU A 38 2.92 -3.73 -4.97
N PHE A 39 1.81 -3.75 -5.67
CA PHE A 39 0.63 -4.48 -5.23
C PHE A 39 0.61 -5.86 -5.89
N PRO A 40 0.02 -6.86 -5.20
CA PRO A 40 -0.14 -8.18 -5.79
C PRO A 40 -0.94 -8.08 -7.09
N GLN A 41 -0.57 -8.94 -8.02
CA GLN A 41 -1.33 -9.07 -9.26
C GLN A 41 -2.74 -9.57 -8.99
N ASP A 42 -3.68 -9.03 -9.74
CA ASP A 42 -4.91 -9.75 -10.01
C ASP A 42 -4.55 -11.08 -10.67
N PRO A 43 -5.10 -12.24 -10.24
CA PRO A 43 -4.83 -13.53 -10.86
C PRO A 43 -5.03 -13.55 -12.39
N THR A 44 -5.79 -12.59 -12.90
CA THR A 44 -6.09 -12.44 -14.33
C THR A 44 -5.15 -11.49 -15.08
N SER A 45 -4.26 -10.78 -14.36
CA SER A 45 -3.35 -9.79 -14.95
C SER A 45 -1.89 -10.25 -14.88
N THR A 46 -1.14 -10.04 -15.96
CA THR A 46 0.31 -10.28 -16.02
C THR A 46 1.14 -9.11 -15.54
N GLN A 47 0.53 -7.95 -15.27
CA GLN A 47 1.22 -6.74 -14.84
C GLN A 47 0.97 -6.47 -13.35
N ARG A 48 2.06 -6.25 -12.60
CA ARG A 48 2.00 -5.79 -11.22
C ARG A 48 1.69 -4.30 -11.23
N LEU A 49 0.65 -3.90 -10.48
CA LEU A 49 0.35 -2.48 -10.29
C LEU A 49 1.42 -1.85 -9.41
N GLN A 50 1.98 -0.76 -9.90
CA GLN A 50 2.89 0.09 -9.15
C GLN A 50 2.09 1.05 -8.29
N GLY A 51 2.39 1.07 -6.99
CA GLY A 51 1.80 1.99 -6.03
C GLY A 51 2.60 3.28 -5.88
N GLY A 52 2.43 3.95 -4.76
CA GLY A 52 3.21 5.12 -4.39
C GLY A 52 4.66 4.78 -4.09
N SER A 53 5.48 5.81 -3.95
CA SER A 53 6.90 5.67 -3.62
C SER A 53 7.18 6.05 -2.18
N VAL A 54 8.20 5.43 -1.60
CA VAL A 54 8.75 5.75 -0.28
C VAL A 54 10.27 5.74 -0.35
N VAL A 55 10.91 6.64 0.39
CA VAL A 55 12.37 6.63 0.51
C VAL A 55 12.79 5.61 1.55
N VAL A 56 13.78 4.80 1.23
CA VAL A 56 14.34 3.77 2.11
C VAL A 56 15.83 3.99 2.34
N HIS A 57 16.27 3.80 3.57
CA HIS A 57 17.65 3.99 4.01
C HIS A 57 18.17 2.73 4.67
N GLY A 58 19.38 2.34 4.35
CA GLY A 58 20.04 1.21 4.99
C GLY A 58 21.27 0.73 4.23
N THR A 59 22.15 0.02 4.93
CA THR A 59 23.38 -0.52 4.31
C THR A 59 23.07 -1.55 3.23
N GLN A 60 22.04 -2.36 3.42
CA GLN A 60 21.62 -3.33 2.41
C GLN A 60 21.03 -2.69 1.15
N VAL A 61 20.53 -1.45 1.25
CA VAL A 61 20.04 -0.70 0.10
C VAL A 61 21.15 -0.43 -0.91
N SER A 62 22.37 -0.17 -0.44
CA SER A 62 23.52 0.12 -1.30
C SER A 62 23.95 -1.08 -2.14
N THR A 63 23.78 -2.30 -1.63
CA THR A 63 24.20 -3.54 -2.29
C THR A 63 23.08 -4.23 -3.07
N ALA A 64 21.84 -3.81 -2.86
CA ALA A 64 20.68 -4.42 -3.51
C ALA A 64 20.60 -4.08 -5.00
N ALA A 65 20.17 -5.06 -5.79
CA ALA A 65 19.88 -4.83 -7.20
C ALA A 65 18.70 -3.88 -7.39
N ARG A 66 18.80 -3.02 -8.39
CA ARG A 66 17.71 -2.12 -8.79
C ARG A 66 16.75 -2.82 -9.76
N GLY A 67 15.48 -2.42 -9.72
CA GLY A 67 14.46 -2.88 -10.66
C GLY A 67 13.90 -4.29 -10.40
N VAL A 68 14.39 -5.02 -9.40
CA VAL A 68 13.86 -6.35 -9.03
C VAL A 68 12.97 -6.22 -7.79
N PRO A 69 11.89 -7.03 -7.68
CA PRO A 69 11.03 -7.01 -6.50
C PRO A 69 11.78 -7.46 -5.24
N VAL A 70 11.68 -6.65 -4.19
CA VAL A 70 12.26 -6.93 -2.87
C VAL A 70 11.22 -6.72 -1.78
N VAL A 71 11.32 -7.50 -0.72
CA VAL A 71 10.64 -7.22 0.55
C VAL A 71 11.55 -6.31 1.36
N VAL A 72 11.01 -5.24 1.88
CA VAL A 72 11.71 -4.29 2.75
C VAL A 72 11.08 -4.34 4.12
N ASN A 73 11.89 -4.60 5.13
CA ASN A 73 11.54 -4.45 6.55
C ASN A 73 12.41 -3.35 7.14
N GLY A 74 11.82 -2.45 7.90
CA GLY A 74 12.56 -1.34 8.50
C GLY A 74 11.74 -0.57 9.51
N VAL A 75 12.26 0.57 9.95
CA VAL A 75 11.62 1.45 10.92
C VAL A 75 10.98 2.63 10.21
N TRP A 76 9.70 2.83 10.42
CA TRP A 76 8.94 3.96 9.88
C TRP A 76 9.15 5.21 10.73
N ASP A 77 9.51 6.33 10.12
CA ASP A 77 9.66 7.61 10.83
C ASP A 77 8.46 8.55 10.69
N GLY A 78 7.46 8.13 9.93
CA GLY A 78 6.28 8.92 9.56
C GLY A 78 6.23 9.27 8.06
N THR A 79 7.36 9.19 7.36
CA THR A 79 7.49 9.50 5.92
C THR A 79 8.42 8.58 5.16
N GLU A 80 9.42 8.02 5.82
CA GLU A 80 10.48 7.21 5.23
C GLU A 80 10.73 5.95 6.05
N ILE A 81 11.42 4.97 5.44
CA ILE A 81 11.81 3.73 6.10
C ILE A 81 13.32 3.75 6.34
N HIS A 82 13.72 3.59 7.60
CA HIS A 82 15.11 3.53 8.05
C HIS A 82 15.52 2.13 8.47
N ASP A 83 16.84 1.88 8.55
CA ASP A 83 17.41 0.60 8.91
C ASP A 83 16.83 -0.56 8.09
N ALA A 84 16.66 -0.32 6.80
CA ALA A 84 15.99 -1.22 5.89
C ALA A 84 16.79 -2.52 5.70
N GLN A 85 16.14 -3.63 5.94
CA GLN A 85 16.58 -4.97 5.61
C GLN A 85 15.83 -5.47 4.39
N LEU A 86 16.54 -6.06 3.47
CA LEU A 86 16.03 -6.44 2.16
C LEU A 86 16.19 -7.94 1.93
N LYS A 87 15.15 -8.52 1.35
CA LYS A 87 15.22 -9.88 0.82
C LYS A 87 14.49 -9.95 -0.52
N PRO A 88 14.87 -10.88 -1.41
CA PRO A 88 14.10 -11.07 -2.64
C PRO A 88 12.63 -11.34 -2.33
N ALA A 89 11.74 -10.70 -3.07
CA ALA A 89 10.30 -10.94 -2.93
C ALA A 89 9.92 -12.22 -3.65
N ARG A 90 9.18 -13.09 -2.95
CA ARG A 90 8.51 -14.24 -3.52
C ARG A 90 7.04 -13.88 -3.79
N ASP A 91 6.43 -14.49 -4.76
CA ASP A 91 5.03 -14.22 -5.11
C ASP A 91 4.07 -14.41 -3.93
N GLU A 92 4.40 -15.33 -3.01
CA GLU A 92 3.63 -15.61 -1.79
C GLU A 92 3.70 -14.50 -0.73
N GLU A 93 4.71 -13.63 -0.80
CA GLU A 93 4.95 -12.54 0.17
C GLU A 93 4.19 -11.26 -0.20
N LEU A 94 3.61 -11.21 -1.39
CA LEU A 94 2.74 -10.14 -1.85
C LEU A 94 1.36 -10.27 -1.20
N ARG A 95 1.31 -10.11 0.11
CA ARG A 95 0.04 -10.19 0.84
C ARG A 95 -0.77 -8.93 0.62
N ILE A 96 -1.95 -9.15 0.09
CA ILE A 96 -3.01 -8.14 0.08
C ILE A 96 -3.64 -8.16 1.46
N VAL A 97 -3.67 -7.01 2.12
CA VAL A 97 -4.68 -6.81 3.14
C VAL A 97 -5.92 -6.29 2.43
N THR A 98 -6.81 -7.19 2.17
CA THR A 98 -8.08 -6.86 1.56
C THR A 98 -9.07 -6.52 2.65
N VAL A 99 -9.48 -5.28 2.71
CA VAL A 99 -10.69 -4.89 3.42
C VAL A 99 -11.83 -5.07 2.43
N LEU A 100 -12.55 -6.16 2.57
CA LEU A 100 -13.68 -6.46 1.68
C LEU A 100 -14.82 -5.49 1.99
N GLY A 101 -15.09 -4.61 1.03
CA GLY A 101 -16.40 -4.02 0.87
C GLY A 101 -17.35 -5.01 0.21
N ASP A 102 -18.60 -4.63 0.10
CA ASP A 102 -19.57 -5.40 -0.67
C ASP A 102 -19.36 -5.14 -2.17
N PRO A 103 -18.87 -6.12 -2.95
CA PRO A 103 -18.60 -5.92 -4.37
C PRO A 103 -19.88 -5.68 -5.20
N ASP A 104 -21.05 -6.06 -4.66
CA ASP A 104 -22.32 -5.92 -5.36
C ASP A 104 -22.94 -4.53 -5.17
N HIS A 105 -22.40 -3.73 -4.26
CA HIS A 105 -22.88 -2.38 -3.97
C HIS A 105 -21.69 -1.41 -3.90
N PRO A 106 -21.13 -0.99 -5.03
CA PRO A 106 -20.06 0.01 -5.04
C PRO A 106 -20.56 1.33 -4.42
N PRO A 107 -19.70 2.05 -3.68
CA PRO A 107 -20.09 3.33 -3.12
C PRO A 107 -20.43 4.32 -4.24
N PRO A 108 -21.27 5.32 -3.96
CA PRO A 108 -21.50 6.41 -4.90
C PRO A 108 -20.17 7.10 -5.29
N PRO A 109 -20.07 7.68 -6.50
CA PRO A 109 -18.84 8.36 -6.96
C PRO A 109 -18.32 9.43 -6.00
N GLU A 110 -19.20 10.12 -5.30
CA GLU A 110 -18.86 11.16 -4.31
C GLU A 110 -18.03 10.61 -3.15
N VAL A 111 -18.27 9.36 -2.76
CA VAL A 111 -17.54 8.69 -1.69
C VAL A 111 -16.12 8.31 -2.12
N ALA A 112 -15.95 7.90 -3.37
CA ALA A 112 -14.62 7.64 -3.92
C ALA A 112 -13.75 8.91 -3.92
N ASP A 113 -14.36 10.07 -4.16
CA ASP A 113 -13.68 11.37 -4.09
C ASP A 113 -13.32 11.77 -2.65
N GLU A 114 -14.17 11.52 -1.66
CA GLU A 114 -13.85 11.74 -0.25
C GLU A 114 -12.64 10.90 0.21
N ILE A 115 -12.58 9.63 -0.18
CA ILE A 115 -11.43 8.76 0.12
C ILE A 115 -10.16 9.31 -0.52
N ARG A 116 -10.24 9.71 -1.79
CA ARG A 116 -9.12 10.29 -2.53
C ARG A 116 -8.64 11.58 -1.89
N LEU A 117 -9.56 12.45 -1.48
CA LEU A 117 -9.24 13.72 -0.81
C LEU A 117 -8.58 13.49 0.54
N ALA A 118 -9.12 12.60 1.38
CA ALA A 118 -8.55 12.27 2.68
C ALA A 118 -7.11 11.72 2.56
N ALA A 119 -6.83 10.93 1.54
CA ALA A 119 -5.50 10.40 1.31
C ALA A 119 -4.53 11.40 0.68
N LEU A 120 -5.02 12.30 -0.17
CA LEU A 120 -4.21 13.37 -0.76
C LEU A 120 -3.80 14.43 0.27
N GLU A 121 -4.66 14.73 1.23
CA GLU A 121 -4.36 15.69 2.31
C GLU A 121 -3.23 15.21 3.23
N GLU A 122 -3.01 13.90 3.34
CA GLU A 122 -1.97 13.32 4.17
C GLU A 122 -0.72 12.84 3.39
N ARG A 123 -0.52 13.29 2.15
CA ARG A 123 0.58 12.94 1.24
C ARG A 123 0.64 11.47 0.81
N ASP A 124 -0.31 10.66 1.20
CA ASP A 124 -0.35 9.27 0.80
C ASP A 124 -1.00 9.15 -0.58
N ALA A 125 -0.21 8.75 -1.56
CA ALA A 125 -0.70 8.59 -2.92
C ALA A 125 -1.79 7.50 -2.96
N VAL A 126 -3.03 7.90 -3.15
CA VAL A 126 -4.12 6.99 -3.47
C VAL A 126 -4.23 6.88 -4.97
N ALA A 127 -4.01 5.68 -5.46
CA ALA A 127 -4.43 5.33 -6.81
C ALA A 127 -5.79 4.62 -6.70
N THR A 128 -6.77 5.09 -7.44
CA THR A 128 -8.04 4.39 -7.60
C THR A 128 -8.05 3.74 -8.98
N THR A 129 -8.23 2.44 -9.00
CA THR A 129 -8.38 1.69 -10.23
C THR A 129 -9.78 1.12 -10.30
N ILE A 130 -10.45 1.37 -11.42
CA ILE A 130 -11.73 0.79 -11.74
C ILE A 130 -11.44 -0.40 -12.66
N SER A 131 -11.75 -1.60 -12.20
CA SER A 131 -11.65 -2.79 -13.04
C SER A 131 -13.05 -3.27 -13.45
N PHE A 132 -13.20 -3.55 -14.72
CA PHE A 132 -14.41 -4.14 -15.27
C PHE A 132 -14.21 -5.66 -15.35
N GLY A 133 -14.96 -6.39 -14.52
CA GLY A 133 -14.97 -7.86 -14.55
C GLY A 133 -16.41 -8.35 -14.70
N GLY A 134 -16.80 -8.79 -15.90
CA GLY A 134 -18.18 -9.19 -16.16
C GLY A 134 -19.11 -7.98 -16.26
N SER A 135 -20.33 -8.08 -15.70
CA SER A 135 -21.32 -7.01 -15.72
C SER A 135 -21.22 -6.02 -14.58
N GLN A 136 -20.16 -6.10 -13.75
CA GLN A 136 -20.04 -5.28 -12.54
C GLN A 136 -18.69 -4.56 -12.49
N GLU A 137 -18.77 -3.27 -12.20
CA GLU A 137 -17.66 -2.40 -11.92
C GLU A 137 -17.12 -2.68 -10.50
N ARG A 138 -15.82 -3.00 -10.40
CA ARG A 138 -15.13 -3.16 -9.13
C ARG A 138 -14.18 -2.00 -8.92
N VAL A 139 -14.33 -1.30 -7.82
CA VAL A 139 -13.44 -0.20 -7.45
C VAL A 139 -12.43 -0.70 -6.44
N HIS A 140 -11.14 -0.52 -6.73
CA HIS A 140 -10.04 -0.85 -5.85
C HIS A 140 -9.32 0.44 -5.45
N HIS A 141 -9.09 0.62 -4.17
CA HIS A 141 -8.32 1.73 -3.64
C HIS A 141 -6.97 1.25 -3.17
N TYR A 142 -5.92 1.89 -3.68
CA TYR A 142 -4.53 1.60 -3.33
C TYR A 142 -4.02 2.73 -2.45
N VAL A 143 -3.64 2.43 -1.23
CA VAL A 143 -3.10 3.39 -0.27
C VAL A 143 -1.68 3.01 0.12
N LEU A 144 -0.82 3.99 0.34
CA LEU A 144 0.54 3.73 0.81
C LEU A 144 0.52 3.22 2.25
N THR A 145 -0.12 3.98 3.14
CA THR A 145 -0.32 3.64 4.56
C THR A 145 -1.78 3.85 4.95
N VAL A 146 -2.20 3.23 6.05
CA VAL A 146 -3.51 3.52 6.64
C VAL A 146 -3.43 4.77 7.49
N THR A 147 -4.33 5.72 7.26
CA THR A 147 -4.45 6.96 8.02
C THR A 147 -5.72 6.97 8.87
N LYS A 148 -5.76 7.84 9.87
CA LYS A 148 -6.99 8.04 10.67
C LYS A 148 -8.14 8.54 9.81
N GLY A 149 -7.86 9.42 8.84
CA GLY A 149 -8.86 9.92 7.92
C GLY A 149 -9.50 8.81 7.10
N LEU A 150 -8.71 7.85 6.63
CA LEU A 150 -9.21 6.67 5.93
C LEU A 150 -10.12 5.82 6.85
N ILE A 151 -9.72 5.61 8.10
CA ILE A 151 -10.55 4.87 9.07
C ILE A 151 -11.87 5.58 9.31
N ASP A 152 -11.86 6.90 9.46
CA ASP A 152 -13.08 7.69 9.69
C ASP A 152 -14.05 7.60 8.50
N VAL A 153 -13.53 7.57 7.28
CA VAL A 153 -14.35 7.39 6.07
C VAL A 153 -14.96 5.99 6.01
N VAL A 154 -14.18 4.97 6.38
CA VAL A 154 -14.68 3.58 6.50
C VAL A 154 -15.77 3.47 7.57
N ASP A 155 -15.58 4.12 8.72
CA ASP A 155 -16.55 4.11 9.82
C ASP A 155 -17.91 4.72 9.47
N ARG A 156 -17.93 5.69 8.59
CA ARG A 156 -19.19 6.27 8.08
C ARG A 156 -19.95 5.33 7.16
N GLY A 157 -19.45 4.11 6.94
CA GLY A 157 -20.08 3.13 6.05
C GLY A 157 -20.01 3.52 4.57
N LEU A 158 -19.12 4.45 4.26
CA LEU A 158 -18.99 5.01 2.91
C LEU A 158 -18.15 4.13 1.98
N ILE A 159 -17.46 3.11 2.52
CA ILE A 159 -16.62 2.22 1.73
C ILE A 159 -17.25 0.84 1.66
N ARG A 160 -17.61 0.45 0.46
CA ARG A 160 -17.99 -0.91 0.10
C ARG A 160 -17.02 -1.50 -0.93
N THR A 161 -15.77 -1.05 -0.91
CA THR A 161 -14.77 -1.40 -1.91
C THR A 161 -13.51 -1.95 -1.27
N GLU A 162 -12.72 -2.64 -2.06
CA GLU A 162 -11.46 -3.24 -1.65
C GLU A 162 -10.39 -2.16 -1.46
N ILE A 163 -9.74 -2.16 -0.30
CA ILE A 163 -8.60 -1.30 -0.01
C ILE A 163 -7.34 -2.17 0.03
N ARG A 164 -6.32 -1.77 -0.70
CA ARG A 164 -5.01 -2.42 -0.73
C ARG A 164 -3.98 -1.48 -0.12
N VAL A 165 -3.26 -1.98 0.88
CA VAL A 165 -2.28 -1.20 1.65
C VAL A 165 -0.88 -1.67 1.29
N ALA A 166 0.01 -0.74 0.93
CA ALA A 166 1.37 -1.06 0.51
C ALA A 166 2.33 -1.27 1.70
N ILE A 167 2.26 -0.41 2.71
CA ILE A 167 3.13 -0.47 3.88
C ILE A 167 2.29 -0.89 5.09
N THR A 168 2.68 -1.97 5.73
CA THR A 168 1.97 -2.55 6.87
C THR A 168 2.91 -2.75 8.06
N PRO A 169 2.38 -2.83 9.30
CA PRO A 169 3.21 -3.23 10.43
C PRO A 169 3.89 -4.58 10.18
N GLU A 170 5.16 -4.69 10.57
CA GLU A 170 5.87 -5.97 10.57
C GLU A 170 5.23 -6.88 11.63
N ARG A 171 4.93 -8.12 11.25
CA ARG A 171 4.35 -9.13 12.15
C ARG A 171 5.42 -9.99 12.77
#